data_35daa0972140450a252f1270a17ca3cc
#
_entry.id   35daa0972140450a252f1270a17ca3cc
#
_cell.length_a   1.000
_cell.length_b   1.000
_cell.length_c   1.000
_cell.angle_alpha   90.00
_cell.angle_beta   90.00
_cell.angle_gamma   90.00
#
_symmetry.space_group_name_H-M   'P 1'
#
loop_
_entity.id
_entity.type
_entity.pdbx_description
1 polymer ?
#
loop_
_entity_poly.entity_id
_entity_poly.type
_entity_poly.pdbx_seq_one_letter_code
_entity_poly.pdbx_strand_id
1 'polypeptide(L)'
;MDNQLRQIIEEAWNDRALLAESRVREAVRAVIEELDKGRLRTAEPIDPSRSQWQVNEWVKKAILLYFPMQEMRTMRAGELEWHDKMDLKHGYEELGVRVVPHAVARYGAYISPGAILMPSYVNICLLYTSPSSRD
;
A
#
# COMPACT_ATOMS: atom_id res chain seq x y z
N MET A 1 5.41 -17.07 -7.15
CA MET A 1 4.26 -16.16 -7.04
C MET A 1 4.60 -14.74 -7.47
N ASP A 2 5.65 -14.16 -6.90
CA ASP A 2 6.03 -12.78 -7.25
C ASP A 2 6.38 -12.63 -8.73
N ASN A 3 7.04 -13.63 -9.33
CA ASN A 3 7.39 -13.57 -10.75
C ASN A 3 6.15 -13.55 -11.65
N GLN A 4 5.12 -14.28 -11.28
CA GLN A 4 3.86 -14.27 -12.03
C GLN A 4 3.17 -12.92 -11.92
N LEU A 5 3.10 -12.38 -10.70
CA LEU A 5 2.52 -11.06 -10.48
C LEU A 5 3.28 -10.00 -11.26
N ARG A 6 4.60 -10.06 -11.18
CA ARG A 6 5.45 -9.10 -11.89
C ARG A 6 5.20 -9.13 -13.39
N GLN A 7 5.11 -10.32 -13.97
CA GLN A 7 4.89 -10.46 -15.41
C GLN A 7 3.55 -9.84 -15.82
N ILE A 8 2.49 -10.13 -15.07
CA ILE A 8 1.15 -9.58 -15.37
C ILE A 8 1.16 -8.05 -15.25
N ILE A 9 1.81 -7.53 -14.24
CA ILE A 9 1.89 -6.07 -14.04
C ILE A 9 2.65 -5.41 -15.20
N GLU A 10 3.77 -6.00 -15.62
CA GLU A 10 4.55 -5.44 -16.72
C GLU A 10 3.77 -5.47 -18.04
N GLU A 11 3.03 -6.54 -18.30
CA GLU A 11 2.18 -6.63 -19.49
C GLU A 11 1.10 -5.55 -19.48
N ALA A 12 0.43 -5.37 -18.35
CA ALA A 12 -0.62 -4.36 -18.21
C ALA A 12 -0.06 -2.94 -18.29
N TRP A 13 1.16 -2.75 -17.82
CA TRP A 13 1.83 -1.45 -17.92
C TRP A 13 2.05 -1.04 -19.38
N ASN A 14 2.39 -2.01 -20.22
CA ASN A 14 2.62 -1.77 -21.63
C ASN A 14 1.33 -1.73 -22.46
N ASP A 15 0.24 -2.28 -21.92
CA ASP A 15 -1.07 -2.30 -22.60
C ASP A 15 -2.17 -2.10 -21.55
N ARG A 16 -2.56 -0.84 -21.35
CA ARG A 16 -3.55 -0.46 -20.34
C ARG A 16 -4.94 -1.03 -20.58
N ALA A 17 -5.22 -1.46 -21.81
CA ALA A 17 -6.49 -2.11 -22.11
C ALA A 17 -6.65 -3.42 -21.34
N LEU A 18 -5.55 -4.05 -20.94
CA LEU A 18 -5.57 -5.28 -20.15
C LEU A 18 -6.18 -5.09 -18.76
N LEU A 19 -6.29 -3.84 -18.27
CA LEU A 19 -6.94 -3.57 -16.99
C LEU A 19 -8.43 -3.93 -16.97
N ALA A 20 -9.02 -4.16 -18.14
CA ALA A 20 -10.40 -4.64 -18.21
C ALA A 20 -10.52 -6.13 -17.85
N GLU A 21 -9.42 -6.87 -17.88
CA GLU A 21 -9.43 -8.31 -17.58
C GLU A 21 -9.39 -8.56 -16.07
N SER A 22 -10.24 -9.49 -15.61
CA SER A 22 -10.28 -9.85 -14.18
C SER A 22 -8.95 -10.37 -13.67
N ARG A 23 -8.25 -11.14 -14.50
CA ARG A 23 -6.93 -11.68 -14.16
C ARG A 23 -5.95 -10.59 -13.81
N VAL A 24 -5.93 -9.53 -14.58
CA VAL A 24 -5.02 -8.38 -14.37
C VAL A 24 -5.42 -7.61 -13.12
N ARG A 25 -6.72 -7.35 -12.95
CA ARG A 25 -7.23 -6.64 -11.77
C ARG A 25 -6.91 -7.38 -10.48
N GLU A 26 -7.07 -8.69 -10.49
CA GLU A 26 -6.75 -9.53 -9.33
C GLU A 26 -5.26 -9.48 -9.01
N ALA A 27 -4.41 -9.48 -10.05
CA ALA A 27 -2.97 -9.39 -9.85
C ALA A 27 -2.57 -8.05 -9.21
N VAL A 28 -3.16 -6.96 -9.69
CA VAL A 28 -2.90 -5.62 -9.13
C VAL A 28 -3.34 -5.60 -7.66
N ARG A 29 -4.55 -6.08 -7.37
CA ARG A 29 -5.05 -6.11 -5.99
C ARG A 29 -4.18 -6.98 -5.09
N ALA A 30 -3.66 -8.08 -5.61
CA ALA A 30 -2.76 -8.95 -4.84
C ALA A 30 -1.48 -8.23 -4.46
N VAL A 31 -0.93 -7.40 -5.34
CA VAL A 31 0.25 -6.60 -5.04
C VAL A 31 -0.05 -5.60 -3.93
N ILE A 32 -1.20 -4.92 -4.00
CA ILE A 32 -1.58 -3.95 -2.98
C ILE A 32 -1.75 -4.64 -1.62
N GLU A 33 -2.34 -5.83 -1.61
CA GLU A 33 -2.51 -6.60 -0.37
C GLU A 33 -1.15 -6.97 0.24
N GLU A 34 -0.18 -7.35 -0.59
CA GLU A 34 1.16 -7.67 -0.11
C GLU A 34 1.86 -6.43 0.45
N LEU A 35 1.64 -5.27 -0.17
CA LEU A 35 2.16 -4.00 0.35
C LEU A 35 1.53 -3.66 1.70
N ASP A 36 0.21 -3.85 1.81
CA ASP A 36 -0.52 -3.54 3.04
C ASP A 36 -0.04 -4.38 4.22
N LYS A 37 0.36 -5.59 3.96
CA LYS A 37 0.83 -6.52 5.00
C LYS A 37 2.34 -6.47 5.19
N GLY A 38 3.05 -5.62 4.44
CA GLY A 38 4.49 -5.45 4.59
C GLY A 38 5.32 -6.56 3.97
N ARG A 39 4.72 -7.41 3.14
CA ARG A 39 5.45 -8.52 2.49
C ARG A 39 6.10 -8.11 1.17
N LEU A 40 5.70 -6.97 0.61
CA LEU A 40 6.35 -6.36 -0.53
C LEU A 40 6.65 -4.92 -0.21
N ARG A 41 7.68 -4.37 -0.86
CA ARG A 41 8.08 -2.97 -0.70
C ARG A 41 8.44 -2.39 -2.06
N THR A 42 8.27 -1.07 -2.21
CA THR A 42 8.70 -0.38 -3.42
C THR A 42 10.22 -0.21 -3.46
N ALA A 43 10.85 -0.22 -2.29
CA ALA A 43 12.30 -0.18 -2.19
C ALA A 43 12.71 -0.92 -0.92
N GLU A 44 13.83 -1.63 -1.00
CA GLU A 44 14.32 -2.40 0.13
C GLU A 44 15.85 -2.46 0.13
N PRO A 45 16.46 -2.59 1.33
CA PRO A 45 17.91 -2.74 1.40
C PRO A 45 18.30 -4.13 0.90
N ILE A 46 19.42 -4.19 0.16
CA ILE A 46 19.93 -5.46 -0.37
C ILE A 46 21.12 -5.99 0.44
N ASP A 47 21.60 -5.20 1.40
CA ASP A 47 22.71 -5.63 2.25
C ASP A 47 22.40 -5.33 3.73
N PRO A 48 23.05 -6.06 4.67
CA PRO A 48 22.77 -5.85 6.09
C PRO A 48 23.12 -4.45 6.60
N SER A 49 24.07 -3.76 5.95
CA SER A 49 24.45 -2.40 6.34
C SER A 49 23.46 -1.35 5.89
N ARG A 50 22.53 -1.72 5.03
CA ARG A 50 21.54 -0.81 4.42
C ARG A 50 22.20 0.31 3.62
N SER A 51 23.42 0.08 3.12
CA SER A 51 24.12 1.05 2.31
C SER A 51 23.66 1.05 0.85
N GLN A 52 23.06 -0.07 0.40
CA GLN A 52 22.55 -0.18 -0.95
C GLN A 52 21.09 -0.58 -0.91
N TRP A 53 20.30 -0.02 -1.84
CA TRP A 53 18.88 -0.25 -1.93
C TRP A 53 18.49 -0.73 -3.32
N GLN A 54 17.49 -1.61 -3.35
CA GLN A 54 16.88 -2.06 -4.59
C GLN A 54 15.51 -1.40 -4.71
N VAL A 55 15.24 -0.81 -5.87
CA VAL A 55 13.93 -0.25 -6.17
C VAL A 55 13.16 -1.28 -7.00
N ASN A 56 11.98 -1.63 -6.52
CA ASN A 56 11.10 -2.57 -7.21
C ASN A 56 10.14 -1.80 -8.11
N GLU A 57 10.60 -1.46 -9.30
CA GLU A 57 9.84 -0.63 -10.23
C GLU A 57 8.48 -1.25 -10.60
N TRP A 58 8.41 -2.58 -10.71
CA TRP A 58 7.16 -3.25 -11.04
C TRP A 58 6.09 -3.06 -9.95
N VAL A 59 6.50 -2.95 -8.70
CA VAL A 59 5.59 -2.69 -7.59
C VAL A 59 5.02 -1.28 -7.70
N LYS A 60 5.86 -0.30 -8.05
CA LYS A 60 5.42 1.07 -8.29
C LYS A 60 4.42 1.13 -9.44
N LYS A 61 4.69 0.36 -10.50
CA LYS A 61 3.77 0.26 -11.65
C LYS A 61 2.42 -0.30 -11.21
N ALA A 62 2.40 -1.30 -10.35
CA ALA A 62 1.16 -1.87 -9.82
C ALA A 62 0.34 -0.81 -9.07
N ILE A 63 1.00 0.01 -8.26
CA ILE A 63 0.32 1.09 -7.53
C ILE A 63 -0.31 2.08 -8.52
N LEU A 64 0.43 2.47 -9.54
CA LEU A 64 -0.06 3.40 -10.55
C LEU A 64 -1.21 2.81 -11.38
N LEU A 65 -1.23 1.49 -11.57
CA LEU A 65 -2.33 0.81 -12.25
C LEU A 65 -3.55 0.68 -11.33
N TYR A 66 -3.35 0.65 -10.03
CA TYR A 66 -4.43 0.51 -9.07
C TYR A 66 -5.36 1.72 -9.05
N PHE A 67 -4.80 2.93 -9.19
CA PHE A 67 -5.60 4.16 -9.15
C PHE A 67 -6.72 4.19 -10.20
N PRO A 68 -6.46 3.92 -11.49
CA PRO A 68 -7.55 3.94 -12.48
C PRO A 68 -8.57 2.81 -12.30
N MET A 69 -8.24 1.77 -11.52
CA MET A 69 -9.20 0.71 -11.22
C MET A 69 -10.24 1.10 -10.20
N GLN A 70 -9.97 2.14 -9.42
CA GLN A 70 -10.84 2.59 -8.33
C GLN A 70 -11.74 3.72 -8.81
N GLU A 71 -12.92 3.81 -8.20
CA GLU A 71 -13.90 4.85 -8.53
C GLU A 71 -14.02 5.85 -7.39
N MET A 72 -14.22 7.11 -7.76
CA MET A 72 -14.45 8.18 -6.78
C MET A 72 -15.75 7.92 -6.02
N ARG A 73 -15.73 8.13 -4.72
CA ARG A 73 -16.92 8.01 -3.89
C ARG A 73 -16.84 8.93 -2.69
N THR A 74 -18.00 9.24 -2.15
CA THR A 74 -18.08 10.02 -0.91
C THR A 74 -17.93 9.07 0.28
N MET A 75 -17.05 9.44 1.20
CA MET A 75 -16.78 8.68 2.42
C MET A 75 -17.12 9.57 3.61
N ARG A 76 -17.87 9.04 4.57
CA ARG A 76 -18.31 9.80 5.74
C ARG A 76 -17.97 9.11 7.05
N ALA A 77 -17.64 9.91 8.05
CA ALA A 77 -17.43 9.43 9.41
C ALA A 77 -17.94 10.52 10.35
N GLY A 78 -19.21 10.41 10.75
CA GLY A 78 -19.85 11.46 11.55
C GLY A 78 -19.92 12.75 10.75
N GLU A 79 -19.35 13.80 11.30
CA GLU A 79 -19.31 15.11 10.65
C GLU A 79 -18.22 15.22 9.58
N LEU A 80 -17.32 14.24 9.49
CA LEU A 80 -16.21 14.28 8.56
C LEU A 80 -16.63 13.68 7.21
N GLU A 81 -16.13 14.27 6.15
CA GLU A 81 -16.45 13.81 4.79
C GLU A 81 -15.22 13.91 3.90
N TRP A 82 -15.09 12.91 3.04
CA TRP A 82 -14.04 12.90 2.01
C TRP A 82 -14.66 12.50 0.68
N HIS A 83 -13.99 12.85 -0.39
CA HIS A 83 -14.36 12.42 -1.74
C HIS A 83 -13.11 11.87 -2.40
N ASP A 84 -12.96 10.55 -2.41
CA ASP A 84 -11.74 9.91 -2.87
C ASP A 84 -12.03 8.52 -3.41
N LYS A 85 -11.03 7.90 -3.99
CA LYS A 85 -11.17 6.59 -4.61
C LYS A 85 -10.44 5.47 -3.86
N MET A 86 -9.57 5.80 -2.92
CA MET A 86 -8.76 4.80 -2.24
C MET A 86 -9.38 4.37 -0.92
N ASP A 87 -9.32 3.08 -0.64
CA ASP A 87 -9.80 2.55 0.63
C ASP A 87 -8.85 2.96 1.76
N LEU A 88 -9.41 3.06 2.94
CA LEU A 88 -8.65 3.35 4.15
C LEU A 88 -8.27 2.05 4.85
N LYS A 89 -7.15 2.08 5.56
CA LYS A 89 -6.69 0.95 6.34
C LYS A 89 -7.53 0.84 7.61
N HIS A 90 -7.83 -0.38 8.01
CA HIS A 90 -8.64 -0.69 9.19
C HIS A 90 -8.00 -1.83 9.99
N GLY A 91 -8.58 -2.12 11.17
CA GLY A 91 -8.16 -3.26 11.96
C GLY A 91 -6.94 -2.99 12.80
N TYR A 92 -6.77 -1.76 13.27
CA TYR A 92 -5.58 -1.35 14.01
C TYR A 92 -5.38 -2.13 15.31
N GLU A 93 -6.47 -2.47 16.00
CA GLU A 93 -6.37 -3.23 17.24
C GLU A 93 -5.71 -4.58 17.02
N GLU A 94 -6.16 -5.30 16.00
CA GLU A 94 -5.61 -6.60 15.64
C GLU A 94 -4.17 -6.50 15.14
N LEU A 95 -3.84 -5.38 14.49
CA LEU A 95 -2.49 -5.15 14.00
C LEU A 95 -1.52 -4.74 15.11
N GLY A 96 -2.03 -4.43 16.30
CA GLY A 96 -1.20 -3.98 17.42
C GLY A 96 -0.68 -2.57 17.22
N VAL A 97 -1.45 -1.71 16.57
CA VAL A 97 -1.07 -0.33 16.26
C VAL A 97 -1.98 0.63 17.00
N ARG A 98 -1.40 1.64 17.62
CA ARG A 98 -2.18 2.70 18.23
C ARG A 98 -2.32 3.85 17.24
N VAL A 99 -3.57 4.22 16.95
CA VAL A 99 -3.86 5.28 15.98
C VAL A 99 -4.66 6.36 16.68
N VAL A 100 -4.08 7.53 16.76
CA VAL A 100 -4.68 8.68 17.44
C VAL A 100 -5.53 9.48 16.46
N PRO A 101 -6.79 9.80 16.77
CA PRO A 101 -7.58 10.66 15.87
C PRO A 101 -6.88 12.03 15.73
N HIS A 102 -6.75 12.61 14.53
CA HIS A 102 -7.37 12.17 13.27
C HIS A 102 -6.35 11.53 12.31
N ALA A 103 -5.50 10.65 12.77
CA ALA A 103 -4.57 9.96 11.89
C ALA A 103 -5.35 9.11 10.90
N VAL A 104 -4.90 9.09 9.65
CA VAL A 104 -5.51 8.33 8.57
C VAL A 104 -4.41 7.62 7.79
N ALA A 105 -4.61 6.34 7.51
CA ALA A 105 -3.73 5.59 6.62
C ALA A 105 -4.55 4.99 5.50
N ARG A 106 -3.98 5.00 4.30
CA ARG A 106 -4.59 4.34 3.14
C ARG A 106 -4.32 2.83 3.19
N TYR A 107 -5.25 2.05 2.68
CA TYR A 107 -5.00 0.64 2.43
C TYR A 107 -3.83 0.51 1.44
N GLY A 108 -2.89 -0.36 1.74
CA GLY A 108 -1.65 -0.49 0.97
C GLY A 108 -0.45 0.15 1.67
N ALA A 109 -0.67 0.81 2.80
CA ALA A 109 0.41 1.29 3.67
C ALA A 109 0.64 0.23 4.75
N TYR A 110 1.90 -0.06 5.06
CA TYR A 110 2.23 -0.99 6.13
C TYR A 110 2.62 -0.22 7.39
N ILE A 111 2.01 -0.59 8.51
CA ILE A 111 2.31 -0.01 9.82
C ILE A 111 2.68 -1.17 10.73
N SER A 112 3.91 -1.17 11.25
CA SER A 112 4.39 -2.28 12.03
C SER A 112 3.74 -2.33 13.42
N PRO A 113 3.56 -3.54 13.98
CA PRO A 113 3.05 -3.69 15.34
C PRO A 113 3.86 -2.88 16.34
N GLY A 114 3.17 -2.26 17.29
CA GLY A 114 3.80 -1.41 18.30
C GLY A 114 3.97 0.04 17.89
N ALA A 115 3.68 0.38 16.65
CA ALA A 115 3.75 1.76 16.19
C ALA A 115 2.62 2.60 16.77
N ILE A 116 2.89 3.89 16.91
CA ILE A 116 1.90 4.86 17.34
C ILE A 116 1.81 5.94 16.27
N LEU A 117 0.64 6.06 15.65
CA LEU A 117 0.38 7.11 14.69
C LEU A 117 -0.27 8.29 15.38
N MET A 118 0.47 9.37 15.53
CA MET A 118 -0.11 10.66 15.93
C MET A 118 -0.86 11.23 14.73
N PRO A 119 -1.67 12.28 14.90
CA PRO A 119 -2.43 12.85 13.79
C PRO A 119 -1.54 13.13 12.59
N SER A 120 -1.79 12.36 11.52
CA SER A 120 -0.92 12.32 10.36
C SER A 120 -1.63 11.60 9.23
N TYR A 121 -1.03 11.60 8.05
CA TYR A 121 -1.55 10.90 6.90
C TYR A 121 -0.48 9.96 6.35
N VAL A 122 -0.82 8.68 6.24
CA VAL A 122 0.09 7.67 5.70
C VAL A 122 -0.42 7.21 4.34
N ASN A 123 0.31 7.58 3.30
CA ASN A 123 -0.09 7.25 1.94
C ASN A 123 0.16 5.79 1.61
N ILE A 124 -0.45 5.33 0.52
CA ILE A 124 -0.21 3.98 -0.01
C ILE A 124 1.29 3.81 -0.29
N CYS A 125 1.79 2.60 -0.11
CA CYS A 125 3.17 2.16 -0.28
C CYS A 125 4.13 2.59 0.82
N LEU A 126 3.75 3.48 1.70
CA LEU A 126 4.63 3.87 2.80
C LEU A 126 4.74 2.75 3.84
N LEU A 127 5.87 2.72 4.51
CA LEU A 127 6.14 1.74 5.55
C LEU A 127 6.51 2.52 6.82
N TYR A 128 5.67 2.37 7.83
CA TYR A 128 5.86 3.06 9.11
C TYR A 128 6.26 2.04 10.17
N THR A 129 7.40 2.28 10.81
CA THR A 129 7.91 1.38 11.83
C THR A 129 7.70 1.94 13.23
N SER A 130 7.78 1.05 14.22
CA SER A 130 7.67 1.46 15.62
C SER A 130 8.83 2.39 16.00
N PRO A 131 8.57 3.44 16.82
CA PRO A 131 9.65 4.27 17.34
C PRO A 131 10.72 3.49 18.07
N SER A 132 10.34 2.41 18.76
CA SER A 132 11.29 1.58 19.51
C SER A 132 12.31 0.89 18.60
N SER A 133 12.05 0.77 17.31
CA SER A 133 12.98 0.15 16.37
C SER A 133 14.22 0.99 16.12
N ARG A 134 14.27 2.20 16.66
CA ARG A 134 15.40 3.11 16.49
C ARG A 134 16.37 3.07 17.66
N ASP A 135 16.03 2.39 18.71
CA ASP A 135 16.85 2.33 19.94
C ASP A 135 17.92 1.24 19.90
#